data_a9a05be663880ad846017a77bb003512
#
_entry.id   a9a05be663880ad846017a77bb003512
#
_cell.length_a   1.000
_cell.length_b   1.000
_cell.length_c   1.000
_cell.angle_alpha   90.00
_cell.angle_beta   90.00
_cell.angle_gamma   90.00
#
_symmetry.space_group_name_H-M   'P 1'
#
loop_
_entity.id
_entity.type
_entity.pdbx_description
1 polymer ?
#
loop_
_entity_poly.entity_id
_entity_poly.type
_entity_poly.pdbx_seq_one_letter_code
_entity_poly.pdbx_strand_id
1 'polypeptide(L)'
;AEVVGNHKYCRHEFNEEVVPSLAADAEQAAQDPVALGLDALFSAAYRGRGVGSSLFASPSSPITVEAVRAFAAQAMNASNIAIVSSGLSQDKLRSLASTSFVRVPAGSALQAAPSKYFGGDYRAALTDAHGHALPNDHFFMAFEGASRANAAPLSVLEALLGGGTSVKWSAGLSPLSQIRDAKAQAFHSALEDTGLFGIHIAAPSAKVADAAKTAAQALKAAADSVS
;
A
#
# COMPACT_ATOMS: atom_id res chain seq x y z
N ALA A 1 -19.38 -14.32 7.40
CA ALA A 1 -19.50 -15.77 7.24
C ALA A 1 -20.12 -16.14 5.89
N GLU A 2 -21.26 -15.53 5.53
CA GLU A 2 -21.94 -15.82 4.26
C GLU A 2 -21.08 -15.53 3.05
N VAL A 3 -20.48 -14.34 2.98
CA VAL A 3 -19.59 -13.93 1.87
C VAL A 3 -18.39 -14.87 1.70
N VAL A 4 -17.80 -15.32 2.80
CA VAL A 4 -16.60 -16.19 2.76
C VAL A 4 -16.93 -17.67 2.54
N GLY A 5 -18.04 -18.13 3.12
CA GLY A 5 -18.36 -19.57 3.14
C GLY A 5 -19.40 -20.03 2.12
N ASN A 6 -20.10 -19.10 1.46
CA ASN A 6 -21.24 -19.46 0.60
C ASN A 6 -21.35 -18.59 -0.67
N HIS A 7 -20.32 -17.90 -1.05
CA HIS A 7 -20.35 -17.06 -2.26
C HIS A 7 -20.37 -17.92 -3.52
N LYS A 8 -21.26 -17.62 -4.47
CA LYS A 8 -21.45 -18.41 -5.70
C LYS A 8 -20.56 -17.97 -6.86
N TYR A 9 -19.99 -16.78 -6.79
CA TYR A 9 -19.21 -16.17 -7.88
C TYR A 9 -19.92 -16.28 -9.23
N CYS A 10 -21.15 -15.73 -9.32
CA CYS A 10 -21.98 -15.85 -10.51
C CYS A 10 -21.40 -15.00 -11.63
N ARG A 11 -21.44 -15.55 -12.86
CA ARG A 11 -20.85 -14.88 -14.02
C ARG A 11 -21.58 -13.57 -14.40
N HIS A 12 -22.89 -13.52 -14.22
CA HIS A 12 -23.67 -12.30 -14.48
C HIS A 12 -23.31 -11.20 -13.48
N GLU A 13 -23.24 -11.50 -12.16
CA GLU A 13 -22.82 -10.55 -11.12
C GLU A 13 -21.40 -10.03 -11.39
N PHE A 14 -20.50 -10.91 -11.81
CA PHE A 14 -19.14 -10.51 -12.16
C PHE A 14 -19.12 -9.50 -13.31
N ASN A 15 -19.86 -9.74 -14.38
CA ASN A 15 -19.87 -8.88 -15.56
C ASN A 15 -20.65 -7.58 -15.34
N GLU A 16 -21.75 -7.62 -14.59
CA GLU A 16 -22.67 -6.49 -14.43
C GLU A 16 -22.29 -5.56 -13.28
N GLU A 17 -21.67 -6.11 -12.20
CA GLU A 17 -21.34 -5.36 -11.01
C GLU A 17 -19.83 -5.22 -10.80
N VAL A 18 -19.07 -6.34 -10.89
CA VAL A 18 -17.65 -6.34 -10.51
C VAL A 18 -16.80 -5.63 -11.57
N VAL A 19 -17.00 -5.94 -12.85
CA VAL A 19 -16.19 -5.33 -13.93
C VAL A 19 -16.37 -3.81 -14.00
N PRO A 20 -17.58 -3.24 -13.93
CA PRO A 20 -17.76 -1.80 -13.86
C PRO A 20 -17.17 -1.18 -12.60
N SER A 21 -17.28 -1.86 -11.44
CA SER A 21 -16.69 -1.39 -10.18
C SER A 21 -15.17 -1.33 -10.27
N LEU A 22 -14.52 -2.36 -10.83
CA LEU A 22 -13.06 -2.37 -11.03
C LEU A 22 -12.59 -1.21 -11.94
N ALA A 23 -13.38 -0.89 -12.96
CA ALA A 23 -13.08 0.24 -13.83
C ALA A 23 -13.21 1.58 -13.10
N ALA A 24 -14.26 1.74 -12.29
CA ALA A 24 -14.47 2.93 -11.47
C ALA A 24 -13.37 3.09 -10.40
N ASP A 25 -12.98 2.01 -9.74
CA ASP A 25 -11.90 2.00 -8.75
C ASP A 25 -10.55 2.39 -9.38
N ALA A 26 -10.26 1.87 -10.57
CA ALA A 26 -9.05 2.23 -11.32
C ALA A 26 -9.05 3.70 -11.76
N GLU A 27 -10.20 4.24 -12.18
CA GLU A 27 -10.37 5.64 -12.51
C GLU A 27 -10.22 6.55 -11.28
N GLN A 28 -10.80 6.17 -10.15
CA GLN A 28 -10.63 6.87 -8.89
C GLN A 28 -9.18 6.86 -8.42
N ALA A 29 -8.50 5.71 -8.51
CA ALA A 29 -7.08 5.60 -8.18
C ALA A 29 -6.20 6.49 -9.08
N ALA A 30 -6.55 6.60 -10.38
CA ALA A 30 -5.85 7.47 -11.33
C ALA A 30 -5.91 8.97 -10.95
N GLN A 31 -6.86 9.37 -10.11
CA GLN A 31 -6.98 10.74 -9.61
C GLN A 31 -6.16 11.00 -8.34
N ASP A 32 -5.60 9.95 -7.72
CA ASP A 32 -4.73 10.07 -6.54
C ASP A 32 -3.25 9.82 -6.93
N PRO A 33 -2.47 10.88 -7.14
CA PRO A 33 -1.07 10.74 -7.53
C PRO A 33 -0.20 10.09 -6.43
N VAL A 34 -0.63 10.14 -5.17
CA VAL A 34 0.11 9.50 -4.07
C VAL A 34 -0.12 8.00 -4.10
N ALA A 35 -1.37 7.57 -4.26
CA ALA A 35 -1.71 6.14 -4.37
C ALA A 35 -1.03 5.49 -5.57
N LEU A 36 -1.10 6.12 -6.75
CA LEU A 36 -0.42 5.66 -7.96
C LEU A 36 1.10 5.64 -7.81
N GLY A 37 1.66 6.70 -7.20
CA GLY A 37 3.09 6.79 -6.98
C GLY A 37 3.61 5.71 -6.04
N LEU A 38 2.89 5.39 -4.98
CA LEU A 38 3.23 4.28 -4.08
C LEU A 38 3.09 2.92 -4.77
N ASP A 39 2.03 2.69 -5.54
CA ASP A 39 1.85 1.45 -6.29
C ASP A 39 3.00 1.24 -7.30
N ALA A 40 3.35 2.28 -8.05
CA ALA A 40 4.48 2.27 -8.97
C ALA A 40 5.83 2.08 -8.26
N LEU A 41 6.00 2.67 -7.08
CA LEU A 41 7.20 2.52 -6.26
C LEU A 41 7.39 1.06 -5.82
N PHE A 42 6.33 0.43 -5.28
CA PHE A 42 6.37 -0.99 -4.94
C PHE A 42 6.62 -1.86 -6.17
N SER A 43 5.96 -1.57 -7.28
CA SER A 43 6.16 -2.28 -8.53
C SER A 43 7.61 -2.19 -9.03
N ALA A 44 8.23 -1.02 -8.98
CA ALA A 44 9.64 -0.85 -9.35
C ALA A 44 10.56 -1.58 -8.37
N ALA A 45 10.34 -1.43 -7.06
CA ALA A 45 11.18 -2.03 -6.02
C ALA A 45 11.21 -3.56 -6.06
N TYR A 46 10.07 -4.20 -6.37
CA TYR A 46 9.91 -5.66 -6.36
C TYR A 46 9.65 -6.26 -7.74
N ARG A 47 9.83 -5.48 -8.81
CA ARG A 47 9.63 -5.88 -10.22
C ARG A 47 8.24 -6.45 -10.52
N GLY A 48 7.21 -5.84 -9.95
CA GLY A 48 5.81 -6.23 -10.16
C GLY A 48 5.45 -7.64 -9.65
N ARG A 49 6.20 -8.18 -8.69
CA ARG A 49 5.99 -9.54 -8.16
C ARG A 49 5.76 -9.50 -6.66
N GLY A 50 4.91 -10.42 -6.18
CA GLY A 50 4.59 -10.51 -4.75
C GLY A 50 4.02 -9.19 -4.25
N VAL A 51 4.67 -8.59 -3.27
CA VAL A 51 4.27 -7.29 -2.70
C VAL A 51 4.38 -6.11 -3.67
N GLY A 52 5.06 -6.28 -4.80
CA GLY A 52 5.14 -5.30 -5.88
C GLY A 52 4.06 -5.45 -6.95
N SER A 53 3.15 -6.40 -6.82
CA SER A 53 1.98 -6.48 -7.70
C SER A 53 1.06 -5.30 -7.45
N SER A 54 0.54 -4.70 -8.52
CA SER A 54 -0.37 -3.56 -8.38
C SER A 54 -1.60 -3.91 -7.55
N LEU A 55 -2.03 -2.99 -6.72
CA LEU A 55 -3.25 -3.08 -5.93
C LEU A 55 -4.51 -2.78 -6.77
N PHE A 56 -4.31 -2.18 -7.94
CA PHE A 56 -5.40 -1.79 -8.82
C PHE A 56 -5.51 -2.76 -9.99
N ALA A 57 -6.73 -3.22 -10.25
CA ALA A 57 -7.00 -4.02 -11.44
C ALA A 57 -6.89 -3.14 -12.68
N SER A 58 -6.06 -3.56 -13.65
CA SER A 58 -6.03 -2.87 -14.93
C SER A 58 -7.32 -3.14 -15.70
N PRO A 59 -7.96 -2.13 -16.33
CA PRO A 59 -9.11 -2.34 -17.22
C PRO A 59 -8.82 -3.32 -18.36
N SER A 60 -7.55 -3.45 -18.75
CA SER A 60 -7.09 -4.42 -19.74
C SER A 60 -6.72 -5.78 -19.16
N SER A 61 -6.86 -5.99 -17.85
CA SER A 61 -6.52 -7.25 -17.21
C SER A 61 -7.51 -8.34 -17.61
N PRO A 62 -7.05 -9.52 -17.99
CA PRO A 62 -7.91 -10.65 -18.36
C PRO A 62 -8.44 -11.40 -17.12
N ILE A 63 -8.89 -10.68 -16.09
CA ILE A 63 -9.49 -11.30 -14.90
C ILE A 63 -10.82 -11.95 -15.35
N THR A 64 -10.97 -13.22 -15.03
CA THR A 64 -12.18 -13.98 -15.30
C THR A 64 -12.82 -14.48 -14.01
N VAL A 65 -14.11 -14.77 -14.05
CA VAL A 65 -14.81 -15.35 -12.89
C VAL A 65 -14.22 -16.70 -12.49
N GLU A 66 -13.69 -17.45 -13.44
CA GLU A 66 -13.02 -18.73 -13.21
C GLU A 66 -11.71 -18.55 -12.43
N ALA A 67 -10.92 -17.51 -12.78
CA ALA A 67 -9.72 -17.17 -12.05
C ALA A 67 -10.03 -16.72 -10.60
N VAL A 68 -11.09 -15.92 -10.43
CA VAL A 68 -11.56 -15.51 -9.10
C VAL A 68 -12.00 -16.71 -8.26
N ARG A 69 -12.76 -17.65 -8.85
CA ARG A 69 -13.17 -18.89 -8.17
C ARG A 69 -11.97 -19.74 -7.75
N ALA A 70 -11.02 -19.91 -8.65
CA ALA A 70 -9.81 -20.69 -8.39
C ALA A 70 -8.99 -20.08 -7.25
N PHE A 71 -8.82 -18.76 -7.25
CA PHE A 71 -8.13 -18.05 -6.17
C PHE A 71 -8.91 -18.16 -4.84
N ALA A 72 -10.22 -17.94 -4.87
CA ALA A 72 -11.05 -18.03 -3.67
C ALA A 72 -11.02 -19.43 -3.05
N ALA A 73 -11.02 -20.49 -3.87
CA ALA A 73 -10.92 -21.87 -3.38
C ALA A 73 -9.60 -22.13 -2.62
N GLN A 74 -8.53 -21.45 -2.99
CA GLN A 74 -7.24 -21.55 -2.29
C GLN A 74 -7.16 -20.62 -1.07
N ALA A 75 -7.70 -19.40 -1.18
CA ALA A 75 -7.55 -18.36 -0.17
C ALA A 75 -8.59 -18.46 0.95
N MET A 76 -9.86 -18.78 0.63
CA MET A 76 -10.99 -18.75 1.55
C MET A 76 -11.15 -20.08 2.31
N ASN A 77 -10.17 -20.43 3.12
CA ASN A 77 -10.20 -21.60 3.97
C ASN A 77 -9.84 -21.24 5.42
N ALA A 78 -10.13 -22.16 6.36
CA ALA A 78 -9.98 -21.92 7.78
C ALA A 78 -8.54 -21.57 8.22
N SER A 79 -7.52 -22.04 7.49
CA SER A 79 -6.11 -21.75 7.80
C SER A 79 -5.67 -20.35 7.42
N ASN A 80 -6.45 -19.66 6.56
CA ASN A 80 -6.14 -18.31 6.10
C ASN A 80 -7.02 -17.22 6.72
N ILE A 81 -7.95 -17.60 7.64
CA ILE A 81 -8.91 -16.67 8.22
C ILE A 81 -8.57 -16.47 9.69
N ALA A 82 -8.41 -15.22 10.09
CA ALA A 82 -8.32 -14.80 11.48
C ALA A 82 -9.56 -13.98 11.85
N ILE A 83 -10.16 -14.27 13.01
CA ILE A 83 -11.32 -13.54 13.52
C ILE A 83 -10.88 -12.79 14.77
N VAL A 84 -10.98 -11.46 14.71
CA VAL A 84 -10.64 -10.57 15.83
C VAL A 84 -11.90 -9.80 16.23
N SER A 85 -12.13 -9.67 17.52
CA SER A 85 -13.24 -8.86 18.03
C SER A 85 -12.81 -7.99 19.20
N SER A 86 -13.50 -6.87 19.36
CA SER A 86 -13.43 -6.02 20.54
C SER A 86 -14.77 -5.99 21.23
N GLY A 87 -14.79 -6.07 22.57
CA GLY A 87 -16.03 -6.03 23.37
C GLY A 87 -16.77 -7.37 23.50
N LEU A 88 -16.20 -8.49 22.98
CA LEU A 88 -16.75 -9.83 23.19
C LEU A 88 -15.76 -10.68 24.00
N SER A 89 -16.31 -11.54 24.88
CA SER A 89 -15.48 -12.58 25.52
C SER A 89 -15.03 -13.62 24.49
N GLN A 90 -13.89 -14.24 24.74
CA GLN A 90 -13.32 -15.27 23.86
C GLN A 90 -14.28 -16.45 23.66
N ASP A 91 -14.98 -16.88 24.70
CA ASP A 91 -15.92 -18.01 24.61
C ASP A 91 -17.12 -17.66 23.73
N LYS A 92 -17.64 -16.45 23.85
CA LYS A 92 -18.72 -15.96 22.98
C LYS A 92 -18.26 -15.82 21.54
N LEU A 93 -17.05 -15.28 21.30
CA LEU A 93 -16.47 -15.21 19.95
C LEU A 93 -16.30 -16.62 19.35
N ARG A 94 -15.76 -17.57 20.12
CA ARG A 94 -15.59 -18.96 19.68
C ARG A 94 -16.92 -19.63 19.35
N SER A 95 -17.93 -19.45 20.18
CA SER A 95 -19.28 -19.98 19.94
C SER A 95 -19.90 -19.42 18.66
N LEU A 96 -19.82 -18.10 18.46
CA LEU A 96 -20.30 -17.45 17.25
C LEU A 96 -19.53 -17.91 16.00
N ALA A 97 -18.20 -18.00 16.10
CA ALA A 97 -17.36 -18.46 15.00
C ALA A 97 -17.69 -19.90 14.60
N SER A 98 -17.79 -20.81 15.56
CA SER A 98 -18.13 -22.24 15.30
C SER A 98 -19.49 -22.43 14.63
N THR A 99 -20.44 -21.53 14.92
CA THR A 99 -21.78 -21.58 14.31
C THR A 99 -21.80 -20.93 12.92
N SER A 100 -21.14 -19.77 12.80
CA SER A 100 -21.24 -18.94 11.59
C SER A 100 -20.31 -19.41 10.46
N PHE A 101 -19.14 -19.97 10.81
CA PHE A 101 -18.11 -20.37 9.84
C PHE A 101 -18.05 -21.86 9.56
N VAL A 102 -19.11 -22.60 9.91
CA VAL A 102 -19.18 -24.05 9.71
C VAL A 102 -19.01 -24.48 8.24
N ARG A 103 -19.35 -23.61 7.30
CA ARG A 103 -19.24 -23.86 5.86
C ARG A 103 -17.88 -23.50 5.27
N VAL A 104 -17.01 -22.86 6.03
CA VAL A 104 -15.67 -22.53 5.55
C VAL A 104 -14.85 -23.83 5.47
N PRO A 105 -14.30 -24.17 4.31
CA PRO A 105 -13.57 -25.42 4.15
C PRO A 105 -12.29 -25.43 4.98
N ALA A 106 -11.91 -26.59 5.44
CA ALA A 106 -10.55 -26.80 5.91
C ALA A 106 -9.58 -26.71 4.72
N GLY A 107 -8.38 -26.21 4.96
CA GLY A 107 -7.36 -26.08 3.90
C GLY A 107 -5.99 -25.83 4.50
N SER A 108 -4.99 -25.72 3.64
CA SER A 108 -3.64 -25.32 4.02
C SER A 108 -3.48 -23.81 3.94
N ALA A 109 -2.59 -23.26 4.77
CA ALA A 109 -2.22 -21.86 4.68
C ALA A 109 -1.56 -21.57 3.33
N LEU A 110 -1.92 -20.44 2.75
CA LEU A 110 -1.25 -19.95 1.53
C LEU A 110 0.23 -19.70 1.86
N GLN A 111 1.09 -20.28 1.05
CA GLN A 111 2.53 -20.04 1.11
C GLN A 111 2.89 -19.01 0.05
N ALA A 112 3.22 -17.80 0.48
CA ALA A 112 3.78 -16.79 -0.39
C ALA A 112 5.28 -17.02 -0.55
N ALA A 113 5.79 -16.85 -1.77
CA ALA A 113 7.23 -16.81 -1.97
C ALA A 113 7.81 -15.56 -1.29
N PRO A 114 9.01 -15.65 -0.66
CA PRO A 114 9.64 -14.49 -0.04
C PRO A 114 9.81 -13.35 -1.03
N SER A 115 9.51 -12.14 -0.57
CA SER A 115 9.66 -10.93 -1.38
C SER A 115 11.13 -10.59 -1.52
N LYS A 116 11.57 -10.28 -2.74
CA LYS A 116 12.94 -9.88 -3.01
C LYS A 116 12.97 -8.46 -3.52
N TYR A 117 13.70 -7.61 -2.79
CA TYR A 117 13.96 -6.24 -3.19
C TYR A 117 15.01 -6.17 -4.31
N PHE A 118 14.78 -5.36 -5.33
CA PHE A 118 15.69 -5.15 -6.46
C PHE A 118 16.05 -3.67 -6.64
N GLY A 119 15.16 -2.78 -6.22
CA GLY A 119 15.21 -1.38 -6.60
C GLY A 119 14.82 -1.16 -8.05
N GLY A 120 14.74 0.10 -8.43
CA GLY A 120 14.39 0.50 -9.78
C GLY A 120 14.13 1.99 -9.89
N ASP A 121 13.87 2.45 -11.10
CA ASP A 121 13.46 3.81 -11.42
C ASP A 121 12.18 3.74 -12.26
N TYR A 122 11.23 4.60 -11.95
CA TYR A 122 9.95 4.69 -12.66
C TYR A 122 9.59 6.15 -12.88
N ARG A 123 9.12 6.48 -14.08
CA ARG A 123 8.67 7.82 -14.43
C ARG A 123 7.39 7.75 -15.22
N ALA A 124 6.42 8.54 -14.83
CA ALA A 124 5.17 8.66 -15.54
C ALA A 124 4.72 10.13 -15.58
N ALA A 125 4.08 10.52 -16.65
CA ALA A 125 3.33 11.75 -16.69
C ALA A 125 1.96 11.50 -16.06
N LEU A 126 1.58 12.32 -15.11
CA LEU A 126 0.27 12.29 -14.48
C LEU A 126 -0.56 13.46 -14.96
N THR A 127 -1.80 13.17 -15.33
CA THR A 127 -2.79 14.17 -15.74
C THR A 127 -4.05 14.02 -14.90
N ASP A 128 -4.82 15.08 -14.80
CA ASP A 128 -6.18 15.03 -14.24
C ASP A 128 -7.15 14.26 -15.19
N ALA A 129 -8.38 14.09 -14.75
CA ALA A 129 -9.44 13.42 -15.53
C ALA A 129 -9.72 14.11 -16.90
N HIS A 130 -9.27 15.34 -17.10
CA HIS A 130 -9.43 16.12 -18.32
C HIS A 130 -8.16 16.15 -19.18
N GLY A 131 -7.09 15.47 -18.77
CA GLY A 131 -5.82 15.41 -19.47
C GLY A 131 -4.89 16.59 -19.22
N HIS A 132 -5.18 17.48 -18.26
CA HIS A 132 -4.31 18.58 -17.89
C HIS A 132 -3.22 18.11 -16.93
N ALA A 133 -2.04 18.72 -17.01
CA ALA A 133 -0.97 18.47 -16.05
C ALA A 133 -1.40 18.84 -14.63
N LEU A 134 -1.00 18.03 -13.67
CA LEU A 134 -1.24 18.31 -12.25
C LEU A 134 -0.43 19.54 -11.80
N PRO A 135 -0.92 20.29 -10.78
CA PRO A 135 -0.23 21.48 -10.29
C PRO A 135 1.10 21.18 -9.59
N ASN A 136 1.27 19.97 -9.11
CA ASN A 136 2.48 19.51 -8.44
C ASN A 136 2.99 18.21 -9.07
N ASP A 137 4.31 18.09 -9.15
CA ASP A 137 4.97 16.84 -9.41
C ASP A 137 5.15 16.08 -8.09
N HIS A 138 5.13 14.76 -8.17
CA HIS A 138 5.31 13.87 -7.05
C HIS A 138 6.61 13.08 -7.23
N PHE A 139 7.49 13.16 -6.25
CA PHE A 139 8.76 12.45 -6.21
C PHE A 139 8.78 11.50 -5.02
N PHE A 140 9.12 10.26 -5.28
CA PHE A 140 9.30 9.23 -4.28
C PHE A 140 10.73 8.72 -4.30
N MET A 141 11.36 8.65 -3.14
CA MET A 141 12.66 8.02 -2.95
C MET A 141 12.52 7.02 -1.82
N ALA A 142 12.80 5.76 -2.11
CA ALA A 142 12.67 4.70 -1.11
C ALA A 142 13.83 3.72 -1.14
N PHE A 143 14.01 3.08 -0.01
CA PHE A 143 15.01 2.07 0.27
C PHE A 143 14.32 0.81 0.80
N GLU A 144 15.01 -0.31 0.72
CA GLU A 144 14.56 -1.52 1.41
C GLU A 144 14.37 -1.21 2.90
N GLY A 145 13.17 -1.46 3.39
CA GLY A 145 12.78 -1.26 4.77
C GLY A 145 12.91 -2.54 5.59
N ALA A 146 12.30 -2.52 6.77
CA ALA A 146 12.27 -3.67 7.66
C ALA A 146 10.95 -4.42 7.55
N SER A 147 11.00 -5.72 7.84
CA SER A 147 9.79 -6.50 8.09
C SER A 147 9.02 -5.99 9.32
N ARG A 148 7.76 -6.36 9.43
CA ARG A 148 6.89 -5.95 10.56
C ARG A 148 7.50 -6.25 11.92
N ALA A 149 8.21 -7.37 12.07
CA ALA A 149 8.86 -7.75 13.32
C ALA A 149 9.97 -6.77 13.74
N ASN A 150 10.62 -6.10 12.78
CA ASN A 150 11.74 -5.20 12.99
C ASN A 150 11.41 -3.73 12.61
N ALA A 151 10.14 -3.38 12.55
CA ALA A 151 9.67 -2.09 12.05
C ALA A 151 9.93 -0.90 13.01
N ALA A 152 10.01 -1.15 14.31
CA ALA A 152 10.04 -0.10 15.33
C ALA A 152 11.14 0.96 15.13
N PRO A 153 12.41 0.64 14.82
CA PRO A 153 13.42 1.66 14.58
C PRO A 153 13.10 2.58 13.40
N LEU A 154 12.55 2.02 12.30
CA LEU A 154 12.19 2.82 11.12
C LEU A 154 10.95 3.68 11.37
N SER A 155 10.02 3.24 12.21
CA SER A 155 8.88 4.07 12.63
C SER A 155 9.32 5.27 13.46
N VAL A 156 10.35 5.11 14.32
CA VAL A 156 10.96 6.23 15.04
C VAL A 156 11.67 7.18 14.08
N LEU A 157 12.42 6.65 13.10
CA LEU A 157 13.09 7.46 12.10
C LEU A 157 12.09 8.23 11.22
N GLU A 158 10.97 7.62 10.83
CA GLU A 158 9.86 8.28 10.13
C GLU A 158 9.35 9.49 10.94
N ALA A 159 9.09 9.30 12.23
CA ALA A 159 8.64 10.37 13.11
C ALA A 159 9.68 11.50 13.26
N LEU A 160 10.96 11.16 13.38
CA LEU A 160 12.07 12.13 13.46
C LEU A 160 12.23 12.97 12.20
N LEU A 161 12.16 12.34 11.04
CA LEU A 161 12.26 13.04 9.75
C LEU A 161 11.02 13.87 9.44
N GLY A 162 9.87 13.40 9.84
CA GLY A 162 8.57 14.02 9.62
C GLY A 162 7.62 13.15 8.80
N GLY A 163 6.95 12.23 9.47
CA GLY A 163 5.96 11.31 8.91
C GLY A 163 4.57 11.92 8.77
N GLY A 164 4.47 13.08 8.14
CA GLY A 164 3.20 13.78 8.01
C GLY A 164 2.69 14.39 9.32
N THR A 165 2.02 15.51 9.23
CA THR A 165 1.50 16.21 10.41
C THR A 165 0.17 15.61 10.86
N SER A 166 0.19 14.70 11.82
CA SER A 166 -1.02 14.32 12.55
C SER A 166 -1.49 15.43 13.50
N VAL A 167 -0.62 16.37 13.84
CA VAL A 167 -0.89 17.46 14.78
C VAL A 167 -0.47 18.81 14.17
N LYS A 168 -1.39 19.75 14.14
CA LYS A 168 -1.20 21.10 13.57
C LYS A 168 0.01 21.86 14.16
N TRP A 169 0.40 21.57 15.39
CA TRP A 169 1.47 22.23 16.13
C TRP A 169 2.88 21.75 15.80
N SER A 170 3.02 20.63 15.10
CA SER A 170 4.33 20.07 14.74
C SER A 170 4.84 20.53 13.37
N ALA A 171 4.11 21.38 12.67
CA ALA A 171 4.55 21.94 11.40
C ALA A 171 5.82 22.77 11.59
N GLY A 172 6.89 22.43 10.85
CA GLY A 172 8.17 23.14 10.88
C GLY A 172 9.18 22.66 11.93
N LEU A 173 8.85 21.66 12.74
CA LEU A 173 9.77 21.10 13.74
C LEU A 173 10.67 20.01 13.17
N SER A 174 10.17 19.21 12.24
CA SER A 174 10.94 18.12 11.64
C SER A 174 11.77 18.59 10.44
N PRO A 175 12.89 17.92 10.13
CA PRO A 175 13.76 18.30 9.01
C PRO A 175 13.04 18.41 7.67
N LEU A 176 12.13 17.48 7.35
CA LEU A 176 11.38 17.50 6.10
C LEU A 176 10.32 18.62 6.06
N SER A 177 9.74 18.96 7.20
CA SER A 177 8.75 20.05 7.27
C SER A 177 9.35 21.45 7.08
N GLN A 178 10.67 21.59 7.15
CA GLN A 178 11.40 22.85 6.91
C GLN A 178 11.65 23.12 5.41
N ILE A 179 11.40 22.13 4.54
CA ILE A 179 11.57 22.31 3.09
C ILE A 179 10.49 23.26 2.59
N ARG A 180 10.94 24.40 2.07
CA ARG A 180 10.04 25.45 1.58
C ARG A 180 9.46 25.09 0.22
N ASP A 181 8.25 25.56 -0.07
CA ASP A 181 7.56 25.40 -1.34
C ASP A 181 7.32 23.94 -1.75
N ALA A 182 7.40 23.01 -0.79
CA ALA A 182 7.14 21.60 -1.01
C ALA A 182 6.44 20.98 0.20
N LYS A 183 5.65 19.95 -0.03
CA LYS A 183 5.17 19.04 1.01
C LYS A 183 6.06 17.80 0.98
N ALA A 184 6.90 17.63 2.00
CA ALA A 184 7.78 16.49 2.12
C ALA A 184 7.44 15.71 3.39
N GLN A 185 7.34 14.40 3.27
CA GLN A 185 7.04 13.50 4.38
C GLN A 185 7.78 12.18 4.24
N ALA A 186 8.26 11.65 5.34
CA ALA A 186 8.75 10.30 5.41
C ALA A 186 7.57 9.33 5.50
N PHE A 187 7.76 8.12 5.00
CA PHE A 187 6.81 7.02 5.16
C PHE A 187 7.54 5.72 5.42
N HIS A 188 6.90 4.83 6.14
CA HIS A 188 7.37 3.48 6.38
C HIS A 188 6.24 2.49 6.14
N SER A 189 6.44 1.56 5.23
CA SER A 189 5.52 0.46 4.97
C SER A 189 6.19 -0.85 5.35
N ALA A 190 5.85 -1.38 6.52
CA ALA A 190 6.35 -2.66 7.00
C ALA A 190 5.36 -3.78 6.65
N LEU A 191 5.81 -4.73 5.86
CA LEU A 191 5.08 -5.95 5.51
C LEU A 191 5.60 -7.13 6.32
N GLU A 192 5.10 -8.33 6.10
CA GLU A 192 5.45 -9.48 6.94
C GLU A 192 6.93 -9.87 6.79
N ASP A 193 7.42 -9.96 5.57
CA ASP A 193 8.77 -10.42 5.22
C ASP A 193 9.71 -9.32 4.72
N THR A 194 9.18 -8.13 4.39
CA THR A 194 9.92 -7.03 3.80
C THR A 194 9.26 -5.69 4.14
N GLY A 195 9.73 -4.61 3.56
CA GLY A 195 9.12 -3.29 3.67
C GLY A 195 9.82 -2.26 2.80
N LEU A 196 9.27 -1.07 2.76
CA LEU A 196 9.89 0.11 2.17
C LEU A 196 9.92 1.24 3.20
N PHE A 197 11.05 1.90 3.27
CA PHE A 197 11.20 3.17 3.97
C PHE A 197 11.56 4.24 2.96
N GLY A 198 10.90 5.39 3.00
CA GLY A 198 11.16 6.41 2.01
C GLY A 198 10.64 7.80 2.34
N ILE A 199 10.77 8.68 1.39
CA ILE A 199 10.31 10.05 1.44
C ILE A 199 9.46 10.33 0.20
N HIS A 200 8.31 10.91 0.42
CA HIS A 200 7.45 11.47 -0.62
C HIS A 200 7.51 12.99 -0.61
N ILE A 201 7.63 13.59 -1.77
CA ILE A 201 7.68 15.04 -1.97
C ILE A 201 6.66 15.41 -3.03
N ALA A 202 5.82 16.39 -2.72
CA ALA A 202 4.92 17.03 -3.67
C ALA A 202 5.29 18.52 -3.76
N ALA A 203 5.66 18.97 -4.95
CA ALA A 203 6.08 20.35 -5.20
C ALA A 203 5.79 20.76 -6.66
N PRO A 204 5.71 22.06 -6.97
CA PRO A 204 5.69 22.53 -8.34
C PRO A 204 6.89 22.00 -9.13
N SER A 205 6.72 21.70 -10.43
CA SER A 205 7.75 21.09 -11.29
C SER A 205 9.11 21.79 -11.23
N ALA A 206 9.12 23.11 -11.13
CA ALA A 206 10.36 23.90 -11.01
C ALA A 206 11.08 23.73 -9.66
N LYS A 207 10.43 23.18 -8.63
CA LYS A 207 10.94 23.10 -7.25
C LYS A 207 11.19 21.68 -6.77
N VAL A 208 10.60 20.68 -7.41
CA VAL A 208 10.66 19.29 -6.96
C VAL A 208 12.09 18.74 -6.89
N ALA A 209 12.95 19.10 -7.85
CA ALA A 209 14.35 18.64 -7.88
C ALA A 209 15.18 19.20 -6.71
N ASP A 210 14.99 20.48 -6.37
CA ASP A 210 15.72 21.10 -5.25
C ASP A 210 15.17 20.61 -3.91
N ALA A 211 13.87 20.43 -3.80
CA ALA A 211 13.24 19.82 -2.63
C ALA A 211 13.75 18.37 -2.40
N ALA A 212 13.89 17.58 -3.47
CA ALA A 212 14.44 16.23 -3.40
C ALA A 212 15.90 16.20 -2.92
N LYS A 213 16.74 17.11 -3.41
CA LYS A 213 18.14 17.26 -2.95
C LYS A 213 18.19 17.62 -1.47
N THR A 214 17.36 18.56 -1.04
CA THR A 214 17.30 19.00 0.37
C THR A 214 16.83 17.85 1.27
N ALA A 215 15.83 17.09 0.84
CA ALA A 215 15.35 15.92 1.57
C ALA A 215 16.44 14.82 1.68
N ALA A 216 17.18 14.56 0.62
CA ALA A 216 18.29 13.63 0.66
C ALA A 216 19.42 14.07 1.60
N GLN A 217 19.70 15.37 1.67
CA GLN A 217 20.65 15.94 2.65
C GLN A 217 20.15 15.80 4.09
N ALA A 218 18.86 16.04 4.34
CA ALA A 218 18.23 15.87 5.65
C ALA A 218 18.31 14.39 6.10
N LEU A 219 18.08 13.45 5.20
CA LEU A 219 18.20 12.03 5.49
C LEU A 219 19.65 11.66 5.86
N LYS A 220 20.63 12.17 5.09
CA LYS A 220 22.04 11.96 5.40
C LYS A 220 22.44 12.55 6.75
N ALA A 221 22.03 13.78 7.02
CA ALA A 221 22.31 14.43 8.31
C ALA A 221 21.70 13.66 9.49
N ALA A 222 20.50 13.10 9.32
CA ALA A 222 19.88 12.24 10.34
C ALA A 222 20.71 10.97 10.57
N ALA A 223 21.21 10.32 9.51
CA ALA A 223 22.08 9.15 9.63
C ALA A 223 23.39 9.47 10.38
N ASP A 224 24.01 10.61 10.05
CA ASP A 224 25.26 11.05 10.71
C ASP A 224 25.05 11.46 12.19
N SER A 225 23.83 11.85 12.59
CA SER A 225 23.51 12.26 13.96
C SER A 225 23.18 11.10 14.90
N VAL A 226 22.89 9.92 14.38
CA VAL A 226 22.53 8.71 15.15
C VAL A 226 23.75 7.80 15.37
N SER A 227 24.84 8.04 14.67
CA SER A 227 26.14 7.35 14.86
C SER A 227 26.94 8.05 15.95
#